data_fedccac57bcc6269f2c6604eda87311a
#
_entry.id   fedccac57bcc6269f2c6604eda87311a
#
_cell.length_a   1.000
_cell.length_b   1.000
_cell.length_c   1.000
_cell.angle_alpha   90.00
_cell.angle_beta   90.00
_cell.angle_gamma   90.00
#
_symmetry.space_group_name_H-M   'P 1'
#
loop_
_entity.id
_entity.type
_entity.pdbx_description
1 polymer ?
#
loop_
_entity_poly.entity_id
_entity_poly.type
_entity_poly.pdbx_seq_one_letter_code
_entity_poly.pdbx_strand_id
1 'polypeptide(L)'
;MRYSMVILSLLLILACKKGEVKSMVNDSTTNTVVNPLNYLALGDSYTIGESVERYENFPNQLANDLTKKGLIINSPIIVARTGWTTSELKSGIKDSGVPEHKFDIVTLLIGVNNQYRGESKDVYRKEFKELLQIAINFTKDKKSHVFVISIPDWGATPHGQQSGRDPQVIAKEIDAFNVINKEETLAAGLNYSNITPFSRLALSDKTLVAGDGLHPSGKMYAGWVANVAPLVLTNLK
;
A
#
# COMPACT_ATOMS: atom_id res chain seq x y z
N MET A 1 61.51 -55.30 -68.94
CA MET A 1 62.13 -54.26 -68.10
C MET A 1 61.08 -53.61 -67.26
N ARG A 2 61.07 -53.97 -65.97
CA ARG A 2 60.05 -53.48 -65.02
C ARG A 2 60.74 -52.63 -63.99
N TYR A 3 60.38 -51.38 -63.91
CA TYR A 3 60.87 -50.46 -62.88
C TYR A 3 59.87 -50.49 -61.66
N SER A 4 60.38 -51.01 -60.53
CA SER A 4 59.67 -50.91 -59.24
C SER A 4 59.88 -49.55 -58.63
N MET A 5 58.81 -48.85 -58.39
CA MET A 5 58.81 -47.56 -57.72
C MET A 5 58.52 -47.81 -56.19
N VAL A 6 59.53 -47.50 -55.36
CA VAL A 6 59.41 -47.57 -53.89
C VAL A 6 58.85 -46.26 -53.43
N ILE A 7 57.62 -46.30 -52.82
CA ILE A 7 56.98 -45.16 -52.18
C ILE A 7 57.40 -45.14 -50.70
N LEU A 8 58.13 -44.12 -50.31
CA LEU A 8 58.57 -43.86 -48.94
C LEU A 8 57.42 -43.09 -48.22
N SER A 9 56.68 -43.80 -47.34
CA SER A 9 55.63 -43.17 -46.51
C SER A 9 56.29 -42.44 -45.36
N LEU A 10 56.14 -41.10 -45.35
CA LEU A 10 56.51 -40.23 -44.23
C LEU A 10 55.40 -40.15 -43.24
N LEU A 11 55.53 -40.80 -42.07
CA LEU A 11 54.58 -40.65 -40.97
C LEU A 11 54.79 -39.32 -40.23
N LEU A 12 53.90 -38.37 -40.40
CA LEU A 12 53.79 -37.17 -39.52
C LEU A 12 53.09 -37.55 -38.22
N ILE A 13 53.83 -37.51 -37.12
CA ILE A 13 53.30 -37.63 -35.79
C ILE A 13 52.82 -36.25 -35.38
N LEU A 14 51.47 -36.01 -35.37
CA LEU A 14 50.88 -34.84 -34.77
C LEU A 14 50.84 -35.02 -33.24
N ALA A 15 51.67 -34.27 -32.55
CA ALA A 15 51.59 -34.15 -31.08
C ALA A 15 50.35 -33.24 -30.69
N CYS A 16 49.27 -33.83 -30.22
CA CYS A 16 48.19 -33.11 -29.61
C CYS A 16 48.66 -32.54 -28.25
N LYS A 17 48.89 -31.22 -28.19
CA LYS A 17 48.97 -30.49 -26.92
C LYS A 17 47.61 -30.56 -26.23
N LYS A 18 47.53 -31.23 -25.08
CA LYS A 18 46.42 -31.15 -24.14
C LYS A 18 46.31 -29.70 -23.63
N GLY A 19 45.37 -28.92 -24.15
CA GLY A 19 44.99 -27.65 -23.55
C GLY A 19 44.32 -27.92 -22.22
N GLU A 20 44.84 -27.39 -21.13
CA GLU A 20 44.16 -27.30 -19.86
C GLU A 20 42.87 -26.47 -20.03
N VAL A 21 41.71 -27.11 -19.94
CA VAL A 21 40.45 -26.45 -19.80
C VAL A 21 40.43 -25.85 -18.38
N LYS A 22 40.72 -24.54 -18.26
CA LYS A 22 40.44 -23.80 -17.06
C LYS A 22 38.94 -23.94 -16.81
N SER A 23 38.57 -24.67 -15.76
CA SER A 23 37.24 -24.69 -15.17
C SER A 23 36.81 -23.24 -14.93
N MET A 24 35.86 -22.75 -15.71
CA MET A 24 35.14 -21.53 -15.35
C MET A 24 34.43 -21.81 -14.02
N VAL A 25 34.88 -21.13 -12.99
CA VAL A 25 34.20 -21.04 -11.72
C VAL A 25 32.80 -20.55 -12.04
N ASN A 26 31.82 -21.40 -11.86
CA ASN A 26 30.42 -21.01 -11.83
C ASN A 26 30.29 -19.96 -10.71
N ASP A 27 30.17 -18.71 -11.13
CA ASP A 27 29.70 -17.64 -10.27
C ASP A 27 28.29 -18.04 -9.81
N SER A 28 28.23 -18.54 -8.60
CA SER A 28 26.96 -18.88 -7.95
C SER A 28 26.24 -17.58 -7.72
N THR A 29 25.51 -17.10 -8.73
CA THR A 29 24.45 -16.13 -8.51
C THR A 29 23.48 -16.77 -7.54
N THR A 30 23.63 -16.44 -6.26
CA THR A 30 22.62 -16.72 -5.25
C THR A 30 21.34 -16.04 -5.72
N ASN A 31 20.47 -16.79 -6.38
CA ASN A 31 19.08 -16.38 -6.60
C ASN A 31 18.47 -16.21 -5.21
N THR A 32 18.59 -15.01 -4.64
CA THR A 32 17.82 -14.63 -3.47
C THR A 32 16.35 -14.65 -3.89
N VAL A 33 15.63 -15.67 -3.47
CA VAL A 33 14.19 -15.75 -3.65
C VAL A 33 13.60 -14.58 -2.85
N VAL A 34 13.29 -13.50 -3.54
CA VAL A 34 12.61 -12.36 -2.93
C VAL A 34 11.14 -12.75 -2.78
N ASN A 35 10.71 -13.04 -1.56
CA ASN A 35 9.31 -13.30 -1.28
C ASN A 35 8.48 -12.03 -1.46
N PRO A 36 7.34 -12.12 -2.15
CA PRO A 36 6.43 -10.98 -2.28
C PRO A 36 5.93 -10.50 -0.92
N LEU A 37 5.84 -9.18 -0.76
CA LEU A 37 5.31 -8.55 0.45
C LEU A 37 3.77 -8.65 0.48
N ASN A 38 3.23 -8.94 1.65
CA ASN A 38 1.80 -9.00 1.90
C ASN A 38 1.30 -7.65 2.41
N TYR A 39 0.24 -7.14 1.80
CA TYR A 39 -0.36 -5.86 2.14
C TYR A 39 -1.81 -6.02 2.59
N LEU A 40 -2.15 -5.48 3.78
CA LEU A 40 -3.49 -5.39 4.35
C LEU A 40 -3.93 -3.93 4.42
N ALA A 41 -5.09 -3.63 3.83
CA ALA A 41 -5.71 -2.31 3.89
C ALA A 41 -6.99 -2.37 4.73
N LEU A 42 -7.03 -1.59 5.81
CA LEU A 42 -8.12 -1.52 6.78
C LEU A 42 -8.85 -0.18 6.64
N GLY A 43 -10.18 -0.19 6.61
CA GLY A 43 -10.90 1.07 6.53
C GLY A 43 -12.40 0.98 6.23
N ASP A 44 -12.86 1.96 5.46
CA ASP A 44 -14.24 2.14 5.04
C ASP A 44 -14.37 2.27 3.52
N SER A 45 -15.38 3.01 3.02
CA SER A 45 -15.60 3.24 1.58
C SER A 45 -14.39 3.89 0.88
N TYR A 46 -13.63 4.72 1.58
CA TYR A 46 -12.41 5.34 1.04
C TYR A 46 -11.27 4.34 0.82
N THR A 47 -11.28 3.23 1.54
CA THR A 47 -10.31 2.15 1.37
C THR A 47 -10.75 1.15 0.30
N ILE A 48 -12.06 0.83 0.22
CA ILE A 48 -12.60 -0.01 -0.86
C ILE A 48 -12.39 0.66 -2.22
N GLY A 49 -12.53 1.98 -2.29
CA GLY A 49 -12.62 2.75 -3.53
C GLY A 49 -14.05 2.73 -4.06
N GLU A 50 -14.99 3.22 -3.22
CA GLU A 50 -16.38 3.37 -3.66
C GLU A 50 -16.46 4.22 -4.91
N SER A 51 -17.26 3.79 -5.89
CA SER A 51 -17.52 4.48 -7.16
C SER A 51 -16.33 4.59 -8.13
N VAL A 52 -15.25 3.81 -7.91
CA VAL A 52 -14.15 3.66 -8.88
C VAL A 52 -13.84 2.18 -9.13
N GLU A 53 -13.17 1.90 -10.23
CA GLU A 53 -12.70 0.55 -10.53
C GLU A 53 -11.64 0.09 -9.51
N ARG A 54 -11.60 -1.23 -9.25
CA ARG A 54 -10.69 -1.78 -8.25
C ARG A 54 -9.23 -1.36 -8.42
N TYR A 55 -8.74 -1.28 -9.66
CA TYR A 55 -7.36 -0.87 -9.93
C TYR A 55 -7.10 0.61 -9.68
N GLU A 56 -8.15 1.43 -9.55
CA GLU A 56 -8.07 2.87 -9.28
C GLU A 56 -8.13 3.20 -7.79
N ASN A 57 -8.53 2.25 -6.92
CA ASN A 57 -8.61 2.51 -5.49
C ASN A 57 -7.23 2.69 -4.85
N PHE A 58 -7.19 3.32 -3.69
CA PHE A 58 -5.97 3.63 -2.95
C PHE A 58 -5.05 2.40 -2.73
N PRO A 59 -5.53 1.24 -2.21
CA PRO A 59 -4.64 0.11 -1.93
C PRO A 59 -3.99 -0.48 -3.17
N ASN A 60 -4.75 -0.64 -4.26
CA ASN A 60 -4.21 -1.20 -5.50
C ASN A 60 -3.25 -0.23 -6.20
N GLN A 61 -3.55 1.08 -6.18
CA GLN A 61 -2.62 2.08 -6.71
C GLN A 61 -1.32 2.13 -5.89
N LEU A 62 -1.39 2.06 -4.55
CA LEU A 62 -0.22 2.02 -3.70
C LEU A 62 0.65 0.79 -4.00
N ALA A 63 0.05 -0.42 -4.04
CA ALA A 63 0.76 -1.64 -4.37
C ALA A 63 1.44 -1.55 -5.75
N ASN A 64 0.75 -1.02 -6.76
CA ASN A 64 1.27 -0.84 -8.11
C ASN A 64 2.44 0.18 -8.15
N ASP A 65 2.33 1.30 -7.43
CA ASP A 65 3.39 2.32 -7.36
C ASP A 65 4.65 1.76 -6.67
N LEU A 66 4.48 1.04 -5.57
CA LEU A 66 5.58 0.38 -4.86
C LEU A 66 6.25 -0.70 -5.73
N THR A 67 5.47 -1.43 -6.53
CA THR A 67 5.99 -2.43 -7.48
C THR A 67 6.82 -1.75 -8.58
N LYS A 68 6.36 -0.63 -9.14
CA LYS A 68 7.15 0.16 -10.09
C LYS A 68 8.46 0.68 -9.50
N LYS A 69 8.55 0.79 -8.18
CA LYS A 69 9.73 1.22 -7.43
C LYS A 69 10.61 0.06 -6.93
N GLY A 70 10.34 -1.16 -7.43
CA GLY A 70 11.20 -2.34 -7.26
C GLY A 70 10.82 -3.27 -6.11
N LEU A 71 9.70 -3.05 -5.43
CA LEU A 71 9.16 -4.01 -4.46
C LEU A 71 8.29 -5.06 -5.17
N ILE A 72 8.30 -6.30 -4.70
CA ILE A 72 7.34 -7.31 -5.15
C ILE A 72 6.22 -7.37 -4.12
N ILE A 73 5.01 -7.00 -4.51
CA ILE A 73 3.86 -6.90 -3.60
C ILE A 73 2.71 -7.75 -4.13
N ASN A 74 2.16 -8.60 -3.27
CA ASN A 74 0.92 -9.32 -3.55
C ASN A 74 -0.27 -8.38 -3.67
N SER A 75 -1.32 -8.78 -4.39
CA SER A 75 -2.58 -8.03 -4.42
C SER A 75 -3.04 -7.72 -2.99
N PRO A 76 -3.42 -6.46 -2.69
CA PRO A 76 -3.84 -6.09 -1.35
C PRO A 76 -5.06 -6.89 -0.87
N ILE A 77 -5.01 -7.35 0.37
CA ILE A 77 -6.20 -7.79 1.09
C ILE A 77 -6.86 -6.54 1.67
N ILE A 78 -8.15 -6.36 1.41
CA ILE A 78 -8.92 -5.19 1.85
C ILE A 78 -9.97 -5.67 2.85
N VAL A 79 -9.90 -5.17 4.09
CA VAL A 79 -10.93 -5.35 5.11
C VAL A 79 -11.55 -3.98 5.37
N ALA A 80 -12.59 -3.70 4.63
CA ALA A 80 -13.25 -2.41 4.63
C ALA A 80 -14.67 -2.54 4.06
N ARG A 81 -15.56 -1.63 4.45
CA ARG A 81 -16.93 -1.57 3.92
C ARG A 81 -17.47 -0.15 4.00
N THR A 82 -18.30 0.21 3.03
CA THR A 82 -19.02 1.47 2.97
C THR A 82 -19.77 1.74 4.27
N GLY A 83 -19.56 2.93 4.81
CA GLY A 83 -20.26 3.40 6.00
C GLY A 83 -19.65 2.96 7.34
N TRP A 84 -18.60 2.12 7.36
CA TRP A 84 -18.04 1.63 8.61
C TRP A 84 -17.43 2.74 9.47
N THR A 85 -17.78 2.69 10.75
CA THR A 85 -17.12 3.40 11.84
C THR A 85 -15.96 2.58 12.40
N THR A 86 -15.24 3.14 13.38
CA THR A 86 -14.16 2.40 14.10
C THR A 86 -14.67 1.11 14.75
N SER A 87 -15.85 1.14 15.35
CA SER A 87 -16.51 -0.02 15.98
C SER A 87 -16.85 -1.11 14.95
N GLU A 88 -17.44 -0.70 13.83
CA GLU A 88 -17.82 -1.62 12.75
C GLU A 88 -16.61 -2.22 12.05
N LEU A 89 -15.52 -1.45 11.85
CA LEU A 89 -14.26 -1.97 11.34
C LEU A 89 -13.66 -3.03 12.27
N LYS A 90 -13.66 -2.82 13.60
CA LYS A 90 -13.18 -3.84 14.56
C LYS A 90 -13.95 -5.15 14.42
N SER A 91 -15.27 -5.06 14.30
CA SER A 91 -16.13 -6.23 14.10
C SER A 91 -15.82 -6.91 12.75
N GLY A 92 -15.72 -6.13 11.68
CA GLY A 92 -15.39 -6.64 10.35
C GLY A 92 -14.02 -7.31 10.27
N ILE A 93 -13.02 -6.80 10.98
CA ILE A 93 -11.69 -7.44 11.07
C ILE A 93 -11.83 -8.82 11.74
N LYS A 94 -12.54 -8.91 12.86
CA LYS A 94 -12.77 -10.17 13.57
C LYS A 94 -13.47 -11.20 12.68
N ASP A 95 -14.47 -10.75 11.91
CA ASP A 95 -15.29 -11.63 11.07
C ASP A 95 -14.58 -12.01 9.75
N SER A 96 -13.56 -11.25 9.35
CA SER A 96 -12.83 -11.47 8.09
C SER A 96 -11.98 -12.73 8.08
N GLY A 97 -11.60 -13.25 9.24
CA GLY A 97 -10.69 -14.39 9.36
C GLY A 97 -9.25 -14.12 8.87
N VAL A 98 -8.89 -12.85 8.66
CA VAL A 98 -7.53 -12.47 8.23
C VAL A 98 -6.53 -12.84 9.33
N PRO A 99 -5.48 -13.64 9.01
CA PRO A 99 -4.54 -14.12 10.02
C PRO A 99 -3.63 -12.99 10.54
N GLU A 100 -3.42 -12.96 11.85
CA GLU A 100 -2.42 -12.09 12.49
C GLU A 100 -0.99 -12.43 12.06
N HIS A 101 -0.06 -11.48 12.25
CA HIS A 101 1.38 -11.62 12.00
C HIS A 101 1.77 -12.06 10.57
N LYS A 102 0.98 -11.71 9.56
CA LYS A 102 1.20 -12.16 8.17
C LYS A 102 1.48 -11.04 7.17
N PHE A 103 1.44 -9.76 7.60
CA PHE A 103 1.56 -8.66 6.69
C PHE A 103 2.85 -7.87 6.88
N ASP A 104 3.39 -7.43 5.75
CA ASP A 104 4.58 -6.59 5.67
C ASP A 104 4.19 -5.12 5.56
N ILE A 105 2.96 -4.82 5.17
CA ILE A 105 2.39 -3.48 5.07
C ILE A 105 0.97 -3.54 5.62
N VAL A 106 0.63 -2.63 6.53
CA VAL A 106 -0.74 -2.39 6.98
C VAL A 106 -1.06 -0.91 6.85
N THR A 107 -2.13 -0.57 6.10
CA THR A 107 -2.68 0.79 6.09
C THR A 107 -3.99 0.84 6.86
N LEU A 108 -4.22 1.95 7.58
CA LEU A 108 -5.45 2.21 8.30
C LEU A 108 -5.99 3.60 7.92
N LEU A 109 -7.18 3.65 7.33
CA LEU A 109 -7.92 4.86 7.01
C LEU A 109 -9.36 4.69 7.48
N ILE A 110 -9.72 5.32 8.60
CA ILE A 110 -11.03 5.17 9.24
C ILE A 110 -11.38 6.40 10.08
N GLY A 111 -12.67 6.71 10.22
CA GLY A 111 -13.15 7.73 11.12
C GLY A 111 -14.08 8.76 10.48
N VAL A 112 -14.17 8.82 9.15
CA VAL A 112 -15.08 9.75 8.48
C VAL A 112 -16.53 9.49 8.87
N ASN A 113 -16.93 8.22 8.98
CA ASN A 113 -18.30 7.86 9.36
C ASN A 113 -18.59 8.12 10.84
N ASN A 114 -17.60 8.04 11.73
CA ASN A 114 -17.74 8.48 13.11
C ASN A 114 -18.06 9.98 13.15
N GLN A 115 -17.31 10.82 12.40
CA GLN A 115 -17.57 12.26 12.29
C GLN A 115 -18.93 12.52 11.63
N TYR A 116 -19.24 11.85 10.51
CA TYR A 116 -20.48 12.04 9.77
C TYR A 116 -21.74 11.76 10.63
N ARG A 117 -21.68 10.72 11.47
CA ARG A 117 -22.74 10.31 12.40
C ARG A 117 -22.76 11.13 13.71
N GLY A 118 -21.79 12.05 13.91
CA GLY A 118 -21.71 12.87 15.11
C GLY A 118 -21.29 12.10 16.36
N GLU A 119 -20.49 11.03 16.20
CA GLU A 119 -20.04 10.24 17.33
C GLU A 119 -19.06 11.04 18.23
N SER A 120 -19.06 10.70 19.52
CA SER A 120 -18.18 11.34 20.50
C SER A 120 -16.70 11.13 20.16
N LYS A 121 -15.91 12.20 20.21
CA LYS A 121 -14.46 12.16 20.01
C LYS A 121 -13.75 11.29 21.05
N ASP A 122 -14.27 11.17 22.26
CA ASP A 122 -13.70 10.31 23.31
C ASP A 122 -13.91 8.82 22.98
N VAL A 123 -15.11 8.46 22.49
CA VAL A 123 -15.38 7.10 22.01
C VAL A 123 -14.50 6.79 20.82
N TYR A 124 -14.43 7.71 19.85
CA TYR A 124 -13.58 7.57 18.68
C TYR A 124 -12.10 7.36 19.07
N ARG A 125 -11.56 8.19 19.96
CA ARG A 125 -10.16 8.09 20.45
C ARG A 125 -9.89 6.71 21.04
N LYS A 126 -10.77 6.21 21.89
CA LYS A 126 -10.64 4.89 22.51
C LYS A 126 -10.59 3.78 21.46
N GLU A 127 -11.58 3.76 20.57
CA GLU A 127 -11.71 2.72 19.55
C GLU A 127 -10.58 2.79 18.51
N PHE A 128 -10.14 4.01 18.16
CA PHE A 128 -9.03 4.22 17.26
C PHE A 128 -7.72 3.65 17.83
N LYS A 129 -7.44 3.85 19.13
CA LYS A 129 -6.30 3.23 19.82
C LYS A 129 -6.35 1.70 19.78
N GLU A 130 -7.53 1.12 19.94
CA GLU A 130 -7.72 -0.33 19.82
C GLU A 130 -7.39 -0.80 18.39
N LEU A 131 -7.83 -0.06 17.36
CA LEU A 131 -7.51 -0.35 15.96
C LEU A 131 -6.01 -0.20 15.65
N LEU A 132 -5.31 0.77 16.24
CA LEU A 132 -3.85 0.89 16.11
C LEU A 132 -3.16 -0.36 16.65
N GLN A 133 -3.58 -0.87 17.82
CA GLN A 133 -3.01 -2.09 18.37
C GLN A 133 -3.30 -3.31 17.48
N ILE A 134 -4.52 -3.42 16.95
CA ILE A 134 -4.88 -4.48 15.99
C ILE A 134 -3.99 -4.41 14.74
N ALA A 135 -3.76 -3.20 14.19
CA ALA A 135 -2.90 -3.00 13.03
C ALA A 135 -1.45 -3.42 13.31
N ILE A 136 -0.93 -3.14 14.52
CA ILE A 136 0.41 -3.58 14.95
C ILE A 136 0.50 -5.10 14.98
N ASN A 137 -0.49 -5.79 15.53
CA ASN A 137 -0.51 -7.26 15.62
C ASN A 137 -0.45 -7.92 14.23
N PHE A 138 -1.01 -7.28 13.20
CA PHE A 138 -0.92 -7.81 11.83
C PHE A 138 0.49 -7.77 11.25
N THR A 139 1.37 -6.89 11.71
CA THR A 139 2.75 -6.71 11.21
C THR A 139 3.82 -7.44 12.02
N LYS A 140 3.47 -8.43 12.84
CA LYS A 140 4.43 -9.09 13.76
C LYS A 140 5.11 -8.06 14.68
N ASP A 141 4.33 -7.13 15.21
CA ASP A 141 4.76 -6.04 16.10
C ASP A 141 5.76 -5.04 15.46
N LYS A 142 5.93 -5.08 14.13
CA LYS A 142 6.73 -4.10 13.40
C LYS A 142 5.96 -2.80 13.21
N LYS A 143 6.05 -1.92 14.19
CA LYS A 143 5.36 -0.62 14.19
C LYS A 143 5.68 0.23 12.96
N SER A 144 6.90 0.18 12.45
CA SER A 144 7.32 0.89 11.23
C SER A 144 6.59 0.42 9.96
N HIS A 145 5.89 -0.70 10.00
CA HIS A 145 5.14 -1.29 8.89
C HIS A 145 3.64 -0.93 8.91
N VAL A 146 3.21 -0.14 9.88
CA VAL A 146 1.84 0.38 9.99
C VAL A 146 1.82 1.84 9.55
N PHE A 147 0.91 2.16 8.63
CA PHE A 147 0.74 3.48 8.01
C PHE A 147 -0.69 3.95 8.19
N VAL A 148 -0.87 4.94 9.03
CA VAL A 148 -2.16 5.58 9.28
C VAL A 148 -2.32 6.76 8.33
N ILE A 149 -3.50 6.86 7.73
CA ILE A 149 -3.85 7.88 6.75
C ILE A 149 -4.94 8.76 7.33
N SER A 150 -4.80 10.08 7.23
CA SER A 150 -5.80 11.01 7.71
C SER A 150 -7.14 10.86 7.00
N ILE A 151 -8.21 11.25 7.66
CA ILE A 151 -9.57 11.28 7.10
C ILE A 151 -9.63 12.38 6.03
N PRO A 152 -10.19 12.11 4.83
CA PRO A 152 -10.43 13.14 3.82
C PRO A 152 -11.56 14.07 4.24
N ASP A 153 -11.56 15.30 3.72
CA ASP A 153 -12.62 16.29 3.94
C ASP A 153 -13.73 16.13 2.89
N TRP A 154 -14.80 15.43 3.27
CA TRP A 154 -15.95 15.26 2.41
C TRP A 154 -16.75 16.56 2.20
N GLY A 155 -16.62 17.56 3.09
CA GLY A 155 -17.20 18.89 2.94
C GLY A 155 -16.69 19.62 1.70
N ALA A 156 -15.51 19.24 1.18
CA ALA A 156 -14.91 19.80 -0.03
C ALA A 156 -15.50 19.21 -1.34
N THR A 157 -16.36 18.21 -1.25
CA THR A 157 -16.95 17.52 -2.40
C THR A 157 -18.29 18.15 -2.84
N PRO A 158 -18.78 17.89 -4.07
CA PRO A 158 -20.12 18.30 -4.50
C PRO A 158 -21.20 17.84 -3.52
N HIS A 159 -21.14 16.60 -3.05
CA HIS A 159 -22.08 16.09 -2.05
C HIS A 159 -22.02 16.90 -0.74
N GLY A 160 -20.83 17.20 -0.24
CA GLY A 160 -20.62 17.99 0.97
C GLY A 160 -21.22 19.39 0.84
N GLN A 161 -20.99 20.05 -0.28
CA GLN A 161 -21.52 21.38 -0.58
C GLN A 161 -23.07 21.42 -0.67
N GLN A 162 -23.71 20.29 -0.98
CA GLN A 162 -25.16 20.15 -1.13
C GLN A 162 -25.83 19.42 0.03
N SER A 163 -25.08 19.00 1.05
CA SER A 163 -25.56 18.16 2.16
C SER A 163 -26.51 18.87 3.13
N GLY A 164 -26.63 20.20 3.04
CA GLY A 164 -27.35 21.03 4.01
C GLY A 164 -26.55 21.33 5.29
N ARG A 165 -25.36 20.74 5.46
CA ARG A 165 -24.41 21.09 6.53
C ARG A 165 -23.45 22.17 6.03
N ASP A 166 -23.01 23.05 6.93
CA ASP A 166 -21.99 24.04 6.60
C ASP A 166 -20.66 23.33 6.32
N PRO A 167 -20.07 23.44 5.10
CA PRO A 167 -18.81 22.81 4.76
C PRO A 167 -17.63 23.25 5.64
N GLN A 168 -17.68 24.47 6.19
CA GLN A 168 -16.64 24.95 7.11
C GLN A 168 -16.74 24.25 8.48
N VAL A 169 -17.96 23.92 8.92
CA VAL A 169 -18.17 23.13 10.13
C VAL A 169 -17.67 21.71 9.91
N ILE A 170 -18.01 21.10 8.77
CA ILE A 170 -17.49 19.77 8.40
C ILE A 170 -15.94 19.78 8.42
N ALA A 171 -15.31 20.74 7.79
CA ALA A 171 -13.86 20.84 7.73
C ALA A 171 -13.22 20.92 9.13
N LYS A 172 -13.81 21.73 10.05
CA LYS A 172 -13.33 21.85 11.45
C LYS A 172 -13.50 20.53 12.22
N GLU A 173 -14.60 19.84 12.02
CA GLU A 173 -14.84 18.54 12.66
C GLU A 173 -13.87 17.47 12.14
N ILE A 174 -13.65 17.39 10.83
CA ILE A 174 -12.65 16.50 10.22
C ILE A 174 -11.26 16.80 10.77
N ASP A 175 -10.87 18.08 10.87
CA ASP A 175 -9.59 18.46 11.47
C ASP A 175 -9.48 18.00 12.92
N ALA A 176 -10.55 18.12 13.72
CA ALA A 176 -10.57 17.67 15.11
C ALA A 176 -10.42 16.14 15.25
N PHE A 177 -11.03 15.35 14.35
CA PHE A 177 -10.81 13.89 14.29
C PHE A 177 -9.40 13.56 13.82
N ASN A 178 -8.85 14.28 12.85
CA ASN A 178 -7.49 14.08 12.37
C ASN A 178 -6.42 14.48 13.39
N VAL A 179 -6.69 15.42 14.29
CA VAL A 179 -5.83 15.69 15.45
C VAL A 179 -5.71 14.44 16.31
N ILE A 180 -6.84 13.79 16.63
CA ILE A 180 -6.84 12.52 17.39
C ILE A 180 -6.07 11.44 16.66
N ASN A 181 -6.33 11.24 15.35
CA ASN A 181 -5.61 10.26 14.54
C ASN A 181 -4.11 10.45 14.62
N LYS A 182 -3.65 11.68 14.43
CA LYS A 182 -2.22 12.02 14.45
C LYS A 182 -1.61 11.80 15.82
N GLU A 183 -2.25 12.32 16.88
CA GLU A 183 -1.75 12.19 18.25
C GLU A 183 -1.58 10.74 18.66
N GLU A 184 -2.63 9.92 18.50
CA GLU A 184 -2.61 8.52 18.92
C GLU A 184 -1.68 7.67 18.05
N THR A 185 -1.59 7.97 16.74
CA THR A 185 -0.66 7.30 15.82
C THR A 185 0.79 7.54 16.22
N LEU A 186 1.17 8.80 16.46
CA LEU A 186 2.54 9.16 16.85
C LEU A 186 2.87 8.66 18.25
N ALA A 187 1.93 8.73 19.19
CA ALA A 187 2.08 8.17 20.55
C ALA A 187 2.31 6.64 20.52
N ALA A 188 1.71 5.93 19.58
CA ALA A 188 1.92 4.51 19.38
C ALA A 188 3.26 4.19 18.67
N GLY A 189 3.96 5.19 18.14
CA GLY A 189 5.21 5.04 17.38
C GLY A 189 4.99 4.55 15.95
N LEU A 190 3.85 4.90 15.34
CA LEU A 190 3.45 4.50 13.99
C LEU A 190 3.65 5.64 12.99
N ASN A 191 3.56 5.30 11.69
CA ASN A 191 3.68 6.27 10.61
C ASN A 191 2.33 6.94 10.34
N TYR A 192 2.35 8.26 10.16
CA TYR A 192 1.16 9.05 9.82
C TYR A 192 1.34 9.81 8.51
N SER A 193 0.36 9.70 7.61
CA SER A 193 0.32 10.44 6.35
C SER A 193 -0.92 11.33 6.29
N ASN A 194 -0.72 12.63 6.08
CA ASN A 194 -1.80 13.61 6.02
C ASN A 194 -2.23 13.86 4.56
N ILE A 195 -3.35 13.25 4.14
CA ILE A 195 -3.94 13.43 2.80
C ILE A 195 -5.07 14.47 2.79
N THR A 196 -5.52 14.93 3.95
CA THR A 196 -6.66 15.85 4.07
C THR A 196 -6.48 17.14 3.26
N PRO A 197 -5.31 17.82 3.26
CA PRO A 197 -5.12 19.00 2.43
C PRO A 197 -5.30 18.71 0.94
N PHE A 198 -4.86 17.53 0.47
CA PHE A 198 -5.03 17.13 -0.92
C PHE A 198 -6.50 16.86 -1.25
N SER A 199 -7.28 16.26 -0.33
CA SER A 199 -8.71 16.02 -0.52
C SER A 199 -9.50 17.33 -0.70
N ARG A 200 -9.08 18.42 -0.07
CA ARG A 200 -9.69 19.74 -0.17
C ARG A 200 -9.54 20.41 -1.54
N LEU A 201 -8.62 19.92 -2.38
CA LEU A 201 -8.49 20.37 -3.77
C LEU A 201 -9.74 20.06 -4.61
N ALA A 202 -10.60 19.14 -4.16
CA ALA A 202 -11.89 18.84 -4.77
C ALA A 202 -12.83 20.06 -4.86
N LEU A 203 -12.63 21.09 -4.06
CA LEU A 203 -13.35 22.37 -4.17
C LEU A 203 -13.11 23.04 -5.55
N SER A 204 -11.88 23.02 -6.04
CA SER A 204 -11.45 23.66 -7.27
C SER A 204 -11.31 22.71 -8.45
N ASP A 205 -11.03 21.44 -8.21
CA ASP A 205 -10.86 20.40 -9.25
C ASP A 205 -11.83 19.24 -9.04
N LYS A 206 -12.96 19.31 -9.75
CA LYS A 206 -14.01 18.28 -9.69
C LYS A 206 -13.59 16.94 -10.27
N THR A 207 -12.51 16.88 -11.05
CA THR A 207 -11.97 15.62 -11.57
C THR A 207 -11.33 14.75 -10.46
N LEU A 208 -11.14 15.30 -9.25
CA LEU A 208 -10.67 14.58 -8.08
C LEU A 208 -11.78 13.79 -7.38
N VAL A 209 -13.04 13.97 -7.78
CA VAL A 209 -14.20 13.30 -7.19
C VAL A 209 -14.77 12.29 -8.18
N ALA A 210 -15.18 11.13 -7.68
CA ALA A 210 -15.83 10.09 -8.48
C ALA A 210 -17.25 10.51 -8.93
N GLY A 211 -17.88 9.70 -9.76
CA GLY A 211 -19.17 10.02 -10.38
C GLY A 211 -20.34 10.17 -9.39
N ASP A 212 -20.20 9.69 -8.16
CA ASP A 212 -21.20 9.85 -7.10
C ASP A 212 -21.17 11.24 -6.41
N GLY A 213 -20.19 12.07 -6.76
CA GLY A 213 -20.02 13.40 -6.20
C GLY A 213 -19.50 13.45 -4.76
N LEU A 214 -19.08 12.32 -4.19
CA LEU A 214 -18.62 12.17 -2.80
C LEU A 214 -17.24 11.56 -2.68
N HIS A 215 -17.07 10.35 -3.24
CA HIS A 215 -15.86 9.57 -3.05
C HIS A 215 -14.72 10.04 -3.97
N PRO A 216 -13.45 9.73 -3.64
CA PRO A 216 -12.31 10.09 -4.46
C PRO A 216 -12.33 9.41 -5.82
N SER A 217 -11.94 10.13 -6.86
CA SER A 217 -11.61 9.54 -8.15
C SER A 217 -10.27 8.81 -8.11
N GLY A 218 -9.97 8.00 -9.13
CA GLY A 218 -8.64 7.40 -9.30
C GLY A 218 -7.52 8.45 -9.31
N LYS A 219 -7.78 9.66 -9.80
CA LYS A 219 -6.83 10.80 -9.78
C LYS A 219 -6.56 11.29 -8.35
N MET A 220 -7.58 11.40 -7.51
CA MET A 220 -7.43 11.75 -6.09
C MET A 220 -6.60 10.68 -5.37
N TYR A 221 -6.91 9.41 -5.57
CA TYR A 221 -6.16 8.31 -4.99
C TYR A 221 -4.70 8.29 -5.41
N ALA A 222 -4.39 8.62 -6.68
CA ALA A 222 -3.00 8.78 -7.14
C ALA A 222 -2.25 9.86 -6.36
N GLY A 223 -2.91 10.98 -6.04
CA GLY A 223 -2.34 12.02 -5.19
C GLY A 223 -2.09 11.56 -3.75
N TRP A 224 -2.98 10.74 -3.17
CA TRP A 224 -2.75 10.15 -1.85
C TRP A 224 -1.57 9.18 -1.86
N VAL A 225 -1.47 8.34 -2.89
CA VAL A 225 -0.34 7.42 -3.09
C VAL A 225 0.98 8.17 -3.17
N ALA A 226 1.02 9.31 -3.86
CA ALA A 226 2.23 10.14 -3.94
C ALA A 226 2.73 10.61 -2.56
N ASN A 227 1.82 10.80 -1.58
CA ASN A 227 2.18 11.13 -0.20
C ASN A 227 2.59 9.90 0.63
N VAL A 228 1.91 8.76 0.43
CA VAL A 228 2.09 7.57 1.28
C VAL A 228 3.26 6.70 0.82
N ALA A 229 3.45 6.52 -0.48
CA ALA A 229 4.45 5.60 -1.00
C ALA A 229 5.91 5.90 -0.57
N PRO A 230 6.37 7.16 -0.53
CA PRO A 230 7.71 7.48 -0.02
C PRO A 230 7.90 7.05 1.44
N LEU A 231 6.85 7.23 2.26
CA LEU A 231 6.87 6.83 3.67
C LEU A 231 6.98 5.30 3.81
N VAL A 232 6.22 4.55 3.01
CA VAL A 232 6.29 3.08 2.97
C VAL A 232 7.68 2.61 2.54
N LEU A 233 8.22 3.16 1.44
CA LEU A 233 9.54 2.79 0.92
C LEU A 233 10.68 3.03 1.93
N THR A 234 10.59 4.10 2.72
CA THR A 234 11.60 4.42 3.72
C THR A 234 11.59 3.43 4.88
N ASN A 235 10.41 2.90 5.24
CA ASN A 235 10.21 2.05 6.41
C ASN A 235 10.29 0.54 6.13
N LEU A 236 10.29 0.13 4.86
CA LEU A 236 10.45 -1.28 4.45
C LEU A 236 11.89 -1.68 4.10
N LYS A 237 12.83 -0.74 4.17
CA LYS A 237 14.26 -0.98 3.86
C LYS A 237 15.02 -1.59 5.04
#